data_b19345a7b22661d0a8d381b1ed5a3e11
#
_entry.id   b19345a7b22661d0a8d381b1ed5a3e11
#
_cell.length_a   1.000
_cell.length_b   1.000
_cell.length_c   1.000
_cell.angle_alpha   90.00
_cell.angle_beta   90.00
_cell.angle_gamma   90.00
#
_symmetry.space_group_name_H-M   'P 1'
#
loop_
_entity.id
_entity.type
_entity.pdbx_description
1 polymer ?
#
loop_
_entity_poly.entity_id
_entity_poly.type
_entity_poly.pdbx_seq_one_letter_code
_entity_poly.pdbx_strand_id
1 'polypeptide(L)'
;MEHTPLDGKNQVAAEQIFGGRLPLAQRYVEHLATSGIERGLIGPREVPRLWERHVLNCAVIQELISEGASVVDVGSGAGLPGLCLAIARPDLKLTLIEPLERRVNWLNEVVEDLGLENVTVFRSRAEQAVGAVEADVVTARAVSALVGLVDITLPILRGTGELLALKGRSAAEEVAKTKKKLNHYGARQTEILTVGEGLLDEPTTVVRIQL
;
A
#
# COMPACT_ATOMS: atom_id res chain seq x y z
N MET A 1 -12.51 -12.87 -21.49
CA MET A 1 -12.61 -12.18 -20.20
C MET A 1 -12.48 -10.70 -20.51
N GLU A 2 -13.46 -9.87 -20.10
CA GLU A 2 -13.34 -8.43 -20.31
C GLU A 2 -12.19 -7.94 -19.44
N HIS A 3 -11.12 -7.50 -20.08
CA HIS A 3 -10.05 -6.78 -19.43
C HIS A 3 -10.65 -5.54 -18.78
N THR A 4 -10.29 -5.24 -17.54
CA THR A 4 -10.61 -3.95 -16.92
C THR A 4 -9.92 -2.88 -17.78
N PRO A 5 -10.65 -2.15 -18.62
CA PRO A 5 -10.01 -1.27 -19.58
C PRO A 5 -9.29 -0.15 -18.85
N LEU A 6 -8.07 0.10 -19.27
CA LEU A 6 -7.31 1.27 -18.88
C LEU A 6 -7.52 2.32 -19.98
N ASP A 7 -8.29 3.35 -19.69
CA ASP A 7 -8.69 4.36 -20.65
C ASP A 7 -8.58 5.80 -20.09
N GLY A 8 -8.66 6.77 -21.00
CA GLY A 8 -8.73 8.18 -20.67
C GLY A 8 -7.65 8.64 -19.69
N LYS A 9 -8.07 9.29 -18.62
CA LYS A 9 -7.18 9.86 -17.59
C LYS A 9 -6.43 8.79 -16.83
N ASN A 10 -7.06 7.63 -16.59
CA ASN A 10 -6.41 6.49 -15.92
C ASN A 10 -5.23 5.96 -16.72
N GLN A 11 -5.31 5.94 -18.06
CA GLN A 11 -4.19 5.56 -18.93
C GLN A 11 -3.00 6.50 -18.74
N VAL A 12 -3.25 7.82 -18.77
CA VAL A 12 -2.20 8.83 -18.58
C VAL A 12 -1.55 8.71 -17.21
N ALA A 13 -2.36 8.54 -16.16
CA ALA A 13 -1.86 8.35 -14.80
C ALA A 13 -1.03 7.08 -14.66
N ALA A 14 -1.48 5.97 -15.23
CA ALA A 14 -0.75 4.70 -15.18
C ALA A 14 0.58 4.78 -15.94
N GLU A 15 0.61 5.41 -17.11
CA GLU A 15 1.85 5.64 -17.87
C GLU A 15 2.84 6.51 -17.09
N GLN A 16 2.37 7.56 -16.44
CA GLN A 16 3.20 8.44 -15.63
C GLN A 16 3.76 7.75 -14.38
N ILE A 17 2.94 6.94 -13.69
CA ILE A 17 3.32 6.28 -12.44
C ILE A 17 4.22 5.07 -12.71
N PHE A 18 3.86 4.21 -13.66
CA PHE A 18 4.53 2.92 -13.89
C PHE A 18 5.56 2.95 -15.01
N GLY A 19 5.48 3.91 -15.94
CA GLY A 19 6.41 4.02 -17.07
C GLY A 19 6.57 2.71 -17.82
N GLY A 20 7.80 2.28 -18.04
CA GLY A 20 8.12 0.99 -18.71
C GLY A 20 7.64 -0.25 -17.96
N ARG A 21 7.20 -0.13 -16.72
CA ARG A 21 6.65 -1.24 -15.91
C ARG A 21 5.11 -1.32 -15.94
N LEU A 22 4.45 -0.49 -16.75
CA LEU A 22 2.99 -0.55 -16.94
C LEU A 22 2.49 -1.95 -17.33
N PRO A 23 3.16 -2.74 -18.18
CA PRO A 23 2.72 -4.11 -18.47
C PRO A 23 2.64 -5.02 -17.23
N LEU A 24 3.51 -4.83 -16.23
CA LEU A 24 3.44 -5.58 -14.97
C LEU A 24 2.23 -5.13 -14.13
N ALA A 25 1.94 -3.82 -14.10
CA ALA A 25 0.75 -3.31 -13.43
C ALA A 25 -0.54 -3.83 -14.08
N GLN A 26 -0.58 -3.95 -15.41
CA GLN A 26 -1.69 -4.55 -16.14
C GLN A 26 -1.88 -6.03 -15.76
N ARG A 27 -0.81 -6.82 -15.73
CA ARG A 27 -0.87 -8.22 -15.27
C ARG A 27 -1.33 -8.33 -13.82
N TYR A 28 -0.88 -7.44 -12.95
CA TYR A 28 -1.36 -7.40 -11.56
C TYR A 28 -2.85 -7.12 -11.47
N VAL A 29 -3.39 -6.20 -12.28
CA VAL A 29 -4.84 -5.95 -12.36
C VAL A 29 -5.59 -7.18 -12.85
N GLU A 30 -5.03 -7.95 -13.80
CA GLU A 30 -5.60 -9.22 -14.24
C GLU A 30 -5.68 -10.25 -13.11
N HIS A 31 -4.62 -10.37 -12.29
CA HIS A 31 -4.65 -11.20 -11.09
C HIS A 31 -5.74 -10.76 -10.10
N LEU A 32 -5.88 -9.45 -9.85
CA LEU A 32 -6.91 -8.92 -8.98
C LEU A 32 -8.33 -9.24 -9.51
N ALA A 33 -8.53 -9.09 -10.83
CA ALA A 33 -9.81 -9.29 -11.51
C ALA A 33 -10.21 -10.77 -11.68
N THR A 34 -9.29 -11.69 -11.51
CA THR A 34 -9.51 -13.14 -11.68
C THR A 34 -9.30 -13.89 -10.35
N SER A 35 -8.12 -14.42 -10.12
CA SER A 35 -7.79 -15.22 -8.93
C SER A 35 -7.97 -14.44 -7.61
N GLY A 36 -7.83 -13.12 -7.62
CA GLY A 36 -8.11 -12.25 -6.48
C GLY A 36 -9.57 -12.27 -6.06
N ILE A 37 -10.49 -12.30 -7.02
CA ILE A 37 -11.92 -12.44 -6.76
C ILE A 37 -12.25 -13.85 -6.31
N GLU A 38 -11.77 -14.86 -7.03
CA GLU A 38 -12.00 -16.28 -6.72
C GLU A 38 -11.59 -16.62 -5.29
N ARG A 39 -10.50 -16.02 -4.81
CA ARG A 39 -10.00 -16.21 -3.43
C ARG A 39 -10.54 -15.21 -2.41
N GLY A 40 -11.45 -14.33 -2.82
CA GLY A 40 -12.12 -13.37 -1.93
C GLY A 40 -11.21 -12.27 -1.40
N LEU A 41 -10.19 -11.86 -2.17
CA LEU A 41 -9.29 -10.75 -1.84
C LEU A 41 -9.87 -9.40 -2.28
N ILE A 42 -10.58 -9.42 -3.41
CA ILE A 42 -11.30 -8.28 -3.99
C ILE A 42 -12.74 -8.69 -4.24
N GLY A 43 -13.67 -7.78 -3.97
CA GLY A 43 -15.08 -8.01 -4.28
C GLY A 43 -15.33 -7.88 -5.80
N PRO A 44 -16.23 -8.70 -6.39
CA PRO A 44 -16.51 -8.66 -7.84
C PRO A 44 -17.05 -7.29 -8.30
N ARG A 45 -17.67 -6.53 -7.41
CA ARG A 45 -18.17 -5.17 -7.71
C ARG A 45 -17.05 -4.13 -7.84
N GLU A 46 -15.84 -4.45 -7.40
CA GLU A 46 -14.68 -3.55 -7.49
C GLU A 46 -13.95 -3.67 -8.83
N VAL A 47 -14.21 -4.71 -9.64
CA VAL A 47 -13.53 -4.94 -10.93
C VAL A 47 -13.52 -3.72 -11.85
N PRO A 48 -14.65 -3.03 -12.11
CA PRO A 48 -14.66 -1.85 -12.97
C PRO A 48 -13.85 -0.66 -12.42
N ARG A 49 -13.46 -0.72 -11.14
CA ARG A 49 -12.79 0.38 -10.42
C ARG A 49 -11.39 0.02 -9.96
N LEU A 50 -10.84 -1.12 -10.41
CA LEU A 50 -9.53 -1.61 -9.97
C LEU A 50 -8.42 -0.60 -10.26
N TRP A 51 -8.40 -0.03 -11.45
CA TRP A 51 -7.41 0.98 -11.80
C TRP A 51 -7.54 2.23 -10.95
N GLU A 52 -8.68 2.88 -11.04
CA GLU A 52 -8.92 4.18 -10.40
C GLU A 52 -8.81 4.08 -8.86
N ARG A 53 -9.58 3.18 -8.25
CA ARG A 53 -9.78 3.19 -6.80
C ARG A 53 -8.77 2.35 -6.02
N HIS A 54 -8.12 1.41 -6.68
CA HIS A 54 -7.20 0.51 -5.99
C HIS A 54 -5.76 0.72 -6.45
N VAL A 55 -5.43 0.45 -7.70
CA VAL A 55 -4.04 0.41 -8.15
C VAL A 55 -3.41 1.79 -8.22
N LEU A 56 -4.05 2.75 -8.89
CA LEU A 56 -3.50 4.11 -9.02
C LEU A 56 -3.49 4.86 -7.69
N ASN A 57 -4.57 4.75 -6.90
CA ASN A 57 -4.62 5.33 -5.56
C ASN A 57 -3.53 4.80 -4.61
N CYS A 58 -3.14 3.54 -4.78
CA CYS A 58 -2.07 2.93 -4.01
C CYS A 58 -0.69 3.32 -4.55
N ALA A 59 -0.52 3.32 -5.87
CA ALA A 59 0.77 3.57 -6.49
C ALA A 59 1.22 5.03 -6.39
N VAL A 60 0.28 5.98 -6.41
CA VAL A 60 0.60 7.41 -6.40
C VAL A 60 1.39 7.86 -5.17
N ILE A 61 1.26 7.17 -4.04
CA ILE A 61 2.01 7.51 -2.81
C ILE A 61 3.52 7.26 -2.94
N GLN A 62 3.99 6.64 -4.03
CA GLN A 62 5.41 6.45 -4.33
C GLN A 62 6.21 7.75 -4.31
N GLU A 63 5.59 8.86 -4.64
CA GLU A 63 6.24 10.19 -4.65
C GLU A 63 6.65 10.67 -3.25
N LEU A 64 6.07 10.09 -2.20
CA LEU A 64 6.40 10.39 -0.80
C LEU A 64 7.59 9.56 -0.30
N ILE A 65 8.04 8.55 -1.04
CA ILE A 65 9.01 7.55 -0.57
C ILE A 65 10.39 7.84 -1.18
N SER A 66 11.40 7.97 -0.32
CA SER A 66 12.78 8.19 -0.72
C SER A 66 13.33 7.04 -1.56
N GLU A 67 14.31 7.34 -2.42
CA GLU A 67 14.98 6.33 -3.25
C GLU A 67 15.68 5.27 -2.38
N GLY A 68 15.53 4.01 -2.78
CA GLY A 68 16.17 2.86 -2.13
C GLY A 68 15.63 2.50 -0.75
N ALA A 69 14.56 3.14 -0.29
CA ALA A 69 13.99 2.92 1.05
C ALA A 69 13.52 1.48 1.25
N SER A 70 13.64 1.00 2.49
CA SER A 70 12.95 -0.20 2.96
C SER A 70 11.52 0.14 3.37
N VAL A 71 10.56 -0.57 2.78
CA VAL A 71 9.13 -0.35 2.99
C VAL A 71 8.48 -1.61 3.52
N VAL A 72 7.71 -1.49 4.59
CA VAL A 72 6.87 -2.57 5.11
C VAL A 72 5.41 -2.22 4.89
N ASP A 73 4.68 -3.09 4.17
CA ASP A 73 3.24 -2.97 3.99
C ASP A 73 2.51 -3.86 4.98
N VAL A 74 1.79 -3.26 5.93
CA VAL A 74 1.13 -3.96 7.03
C VAL A 74 -0.30 -4.31 6.65
N GLY A 75 -0.62 -5.61 6.71
CA GLY A 75 -1.93 -6.12 6.34
C GLY A 75 -2.17 -6.05 4.83
N SER A 76 -1.18 -6.49 4.06
CA SER A 76 -1.13 -6.31 2.61
C SER A 76 -2.33 -6.87 1.84
N GLY A 77 -3.01 -7.89 2.36
CA GLY A 77 -4.23 -8.44 1.77
C GLY A 77 -4.06 -8.89 0.32
N ALA A 78 -4.59 -8.11 -0.59
CA ALA A 78 -4.39 -8.29 -2.04
C ALA A 78 -3.10 -7.63 -2.57
N GLY A 79 -2.17 -7.22 -1.69
CA GLY A 79 -0.95 -6.52 -2.09
C GLY A 79 -1.12 -5.00 -2.26
N LEU A 80 -2.08 -4.41 -1.59
CA LEU A 80 -2.44 -2.99 -1.71
C LEU A 80 -2.13 -2.21 -0.41
N PRO A 81 -1.14 -1.27 -0.40
CA PRO A 81 -0.45 -0.69 -1.56
C PRO A 81 0.85 -1.40 -1.98
N GLY A 82 1.35 -2.37 -1.23
CA GLY A 82 2.71 -2.90 -1.36
C GLY A 82 3.11 -3.34 -2.76
N LEU A 83 2.30 -4.16 -3.46
CA LEU A 83 2.62 -4.60 -4.83
C LEU A 83 2.56 -3.45 -5.84
N CYS A 84 1.66 -2.48 -5.66
CA CYS A 84 1.63 -1.29 -6.51
C CYS A 84 2.94 -0.49 -6.42
N LEU A 85 3.46 -0.32 -5.19
CA LEU A 85 4.74 0.32 -4.93
C LEU A 85 5.91 -0.48 -5.50
N ALA A 86 5.92 -1.80 -5.32
CA ALA A 86 6.97 -2.67 -5.83
C ALA A 86 7.06 -2.64 -7.36
N ILE A 87 5.91 -2.56 -8.04
CA ILE A 87 5.86 -2.44 -9.50
C ILE A 87 6.32 -1.06 -9.94
N ALA A 88 5.85 0.02 -9.32
CA ALA A 88 6.20 1.38 -9.70
C ALA A 88 7.68 1.73 -9.40
N ARG A 89 8.22 1.21 -8.29
CA ARG A 89 9.53 1.56 -7.73
C ARG A 89 10.39 0.31 -7.49
N PRO A 90 11.09 -0.20 -8.51
CA PRO A 90 11.96 -1.38 -8.39
C PRO A 90 13.19 -1.15 -7.48
N ASP A 91 13.51 0.10 -7.17
CA ASP A 91 14.56 0.49 -6.24
C ASP A 91 14.20 0.26 -4.76
N LEU A 92 12.90 0.22 -4.43
CA LEU A 92 12.44 -0.02 -3.06
C LEU A 92 12.58 -1.49 -2.66
N LYS A 93 12.77 -1.74 -1.35
CA LYS A 93 12.78 -3.08 -0.76
C LYS A 93 11.47 -3.28 0.00
N LEU A 94 10.56 -4.05 -0.58
CA LEU A 94 9.21 -4.25 -0.04
C LEU A 94 9.14 -5.52 0.82
N THR A 95 8.57 -5.39 2.03
CA THR A 95 8.14 -6.53 2.84
C THR A 95 6.64 -6.46 3.06
N LEU A 96 5.91 -7.47 2.60
CA LEU A 96 4.46 -7.57 2.72
C LEU A 96 4.11 -8.42 3.94
N ILE A 97 3.52 -7.83 4.98
CA ILE A 97 3.08 -8.56 6.18
C ILE A 97 1.60 -8.91 6.03
N GLU A 98 1.30 -10.22 6.04
CA GLU A 98 -0.06 -10.75 5.97
C GLU A 98 -0.19 -12.00 6.83
N PRO A 99 -1.13 -12.07 7.80
CA PRO A 99 -1.25 -13.22 8.69
C PRO A 99 -1.94 -14.44 8.05
N LEU A 100 -2.81 -14.24 7.06
CA LEU A 100 -3.64 -15.32 6.50
C LEU A 100 -2.89 -16.09 5.41
N GLU A 101 -2.64 -17.38 5.67
CA GLU A 101 -1.91 -18.27 4.76
C GLU A 101 -2.43 -18.23 3.31
N ARG A 102 -3.74 -18.29 3.12
CA ARG A 102 -4.34 -18.24 1.78
C ARG A 102 -3.99 -16.97 1.00
N ARG A 103 -3.85 -15.82 1.70
CA ARG A 103 -3.44 -14.55 1.10
C ARG A 103 -1.95 -14.52 0.83
N VAL A 104 -1.16 -15.04 1.76
CA VAL A 104 0.30 -15.19 1.59
C VAL A 104 0.61 -16.04 0.37
N ASN A 105 -0.07 -17.18 0.20
CA ASN A 105 0.12 -18.03 -0.97
C ASN A 105 -0.20 -17.30 -2.27
N TRP A 106 -1.31 -16.57 -2.31
CA TRP A 106 -1.68 -15.77 -3.47
C TRP A 106 -0.66 -14.65 -3.76
N LEU A 107 -0.20 -13.95 -2.72
CA LEU A 107 0.83 -12.91 -2.87
C LEU A 107 2.13 -13.50 -3.46
N ASN A 108 2.57 -14.67 -2.98
CA ASN A 108 3.75 -15.33 -3.50
C ASN A 108 3.58 -15.73 -4.98
N GLU A 109 2.41 -16.28 -5.36
CA GLU A 109 2.11 -16.62 -6.76
C GLU A 109 2.17 -15.37 -7.66
N VAL A 110 1.61 -14.24 -7.21
CA VAL A 110 1.64 -12.99 -7.98
C VAL A 110 3.06 -12.42 -8.06
N VAL A 111 3.81 -12.42 -6.97
CA VAL A 111 5.21 -11.95 -6.92
C VAL A 111 6.07 -12.76 -7.88
N GLU A 112 5.93 -14.10 -7.88
CA GLU A 112 6.64 -15.00 -8.79
C GLU A 112 6.26 -14.75 -10.25
N ASP A 113 4.97 -14.68 -10.55
CA ASP A 113 4.48 -14.47 -11.92
C ASP A 113 4.91 -13.11 -12.50
N LEU A 114 4.94 -12.08 -11.69
CA LEU A 114 5.39 -10.75 -12.09
C LEU A 114 6.91 -10.58 -12.08
N GLY A 115 7.67 -11.54 -11.55
CA GLY A 115 9.12 -11.47 -11.41
C GLY A 115 9.59 -10.31 -10.54
N LEU A 116 8.91 -10.05 -9.41
CA LEU A 116 9.24 -8.94 -8.51
C LEU A 116 10.34 -9.37 -7.51
N GLU A 117 11.60 -9.14 -7.88
CA GLU A 117 12.78 -9.49 -7.05
C GLU A 117 12.92 -8.61 -5.81
N ASN A 118 12.25 -7.47 -5.78
CA ASN A 118 12.29 -6.49 -4.70
C ASN A 118 11.21 -6.69 -3.62
N VAL A 119 10.50 -7.84 -3.62
CA VAL A 119 9.39 -8.14 -2.70
C VAL A 119 9.68 -9.38 -1.88
N THR A 120 9.47 -9.28 -0.57
CA THR A 120 9.43 -10.41 0.37
C THR A 120 8.05 -10.48 1.01
N VAL A 121 7.41 -11.65 0.99
CA VAL A 121 6.14 -11.88 1.69
C VAL A 121 6.44 -12.52 3.05
N PHE A 122 6.00 -11.86 4.12
CA PHE A 122 6.24 -12.29 5.50
C PHE A 122 4.93 -12.67 6.18
N ARG A 123 4.72 -13.97 6.38
CA ARG A 123 3.52 -14.48 7.05
C ARG A 123 3.61 -14.23 8.55
N SER A 124 2.98 -13.15 9.01
CA SER A 124 2.94 -12.78 10.42
C SER A 124 1.79 -11.83 10.72
N ARG A 125 1.41 -11.71 11.99
CA ARG A 125 0.71 -10.52 12.47
C ARG A 125 1.73 -9.40 12.65
N ALA A 126 1.32 -8.15 12.46
CA ALA A 126 2.21 -7.00 12.56
C ALA A 126 2.91 -6.91 13.93
N GLU A 127 2.18 -7.19 15.02
CA GLU A 127 2.70 -7.15 16.38
C GLU A 127 3.82 -8.18 16.62
N GLN A 128 3.77 -9.29 15.89
CA GLN A 128 4.76 -10.38 15.98
C GLN A 128 5.95 -10.14 15.04
N ALA A 129 5.83 -9.23 14.09
CA ALA A 129 6.90 -8.87 13.17
C ALA A 129 7.87 -7.84 13.75
N VAL A 130 7.50 -7.17 14.84
CA VAL A 130 8.36 -6.19 15.54
C VAL A 130 9.66 -6.86 15.97
N GLY A 131 10.80 -6.28 15.60
CA GLY A 131 12.13 -6.80 15.86
C GLY A 131 12.63 -7.87 14.85
N ALA A 132 11.72 -8.48 14.07
CA ALA A 132 12.09 -9.36 12.96
C ALA A 132 12.15 -8.61 11.62
N VAL A 133 11.38 -7.52 11.50
CA VAL A 133 11.32 -6.65 10.34
C VAL A 133 11.45 -5.21 10.81
N GLU A 134 12.25 -4.43 10.10
CA GLU A 134 12.42 -3.00 10.32
C GLU A 134 12.32 -2.26 8.98
N ALA A 135 11.79 -1.04 8.99
CA ALA A 135 11.61 -0.24 7.78
C ALA A 135 11.89 1.25 7.99
N ASP A 136 12.26 1.92 6.91
CA ASP A 136 12.30 3.38 6.82
C ASP A 136 10.89 3.94 6.66
N VAL A 137 10.03 3.20 5.95
CA VAL A 137 8.62 3.56 5.71
C VAL A 137 7.72 2.36 6.00
N VAL A 138 6.64 2.59 6.73
CA VAL A 138 5.54 1.62 6.87
C VAL A 138 4.33 2.15 6.11
N THR A 139 3.69 1.28 5.33
CA THR A 139 2.43 1.57 4.66
C THR A 139 1.31 0.71 5.22
N ALA A 140 0.09 1.23 5.20
CA ALA A 140 -1.10 0.46 5.55
C ALA A 140 -2.34 1.04 4.86
N ARG A 141 -3.24 0.15 4.41
CA ARG A 141 -4.53 0.49 3.83
C ARG A 141 -5.62 -0.43 4.36
N ALA A 142 -6.74 0.14 4.81
CA ALA A 142 -7.94 -0.59 5.23
C ALA A 142 -7.71 -1.67 6.32
N VAL A 143 -6.70 -1.51 7.17
CA VAL A 143 -6.37 -2.44 8.25
C VAL A 143 -7.25 -2.19 9.47
N SER A 144 -7.20 -0.97 10.01
CA SER A 144 -7.96 -0.55 11.20
C SER A 144 -8.05 0.98 11.29
N ALA A 145 -8.81 1.48 12.28
CA ALA A 145 -8.76 2.90 12.63
C ALA A 145 -7.34 3.29 13.08
N LEU A 146 -6.95 4.55 12.82
CA LEU A 146 -5.59 5.05 13.08
C LEU A 146 -5.13 4.80 14.51
N VAL A 147 -6.03 4.92 15.49
CA VAL A 147 -5.73 4.72 16.90
C VAL A 147 -5.23 3.30 17.22
N GLY A 148 -5.67 2.28 16.50
CA GLY A 148 -5.15 0.91 16.61
C GLY A 148 -3.97 0.66 15.67
N LEU A 149 -3.98 1.32 14.51
CA LEU A 149 -2.95 1.14 13.49
C LEU A 149 -1.57 1.57 13.98
N VAL A 150 -1.47 2.68 14.70
CA VAL A 150 -0.19 3.19 15.21
C VAL A 150 0.50 2.20 16.17
N ASP A 151 -0.26 1.41 16.94
CA ASP A 151 0.30 0.43 17.87
C ASP A 151 1.02 -0.73 17.15
N ILE A 152 0.58 -1.07 15.95
CA ILE A 152 1.11 -2.20 15.19
C ILE A 152 2.06 -1.78 14.05
N THR A 153 2.17 -0.48 13.78
CA THR A 153 3.01 0.04 12.68
C THR A 153 4.22 0.82 13.17
N LEU A 154 4.05 1.74 14.12
CA LEU A 154 5.17 2.58 14.59
C LEU A 154 6.32 1.77 15.22
N PRO A 155 6.08 0.65 15.94
CA PRO A 155 7.18 -0.18 16.46
C PRO A 155 8.02 -0.89 15.38
N ILE A 156 7.56 -0.94 14.12
CA ILE A 156 8.31 -1.52 12.99
C ILE A 156 9.26 -0.49 12.38
N LEU A 157 9.00 0.80 12.61
CA LEU A 157 9.82 1.87 12.05
C LEU A 157 11.20 1.90 12.66
N ARG A 158 12.20 2.16 11.81
CA ARG A 158 13.57 2.37 12.21
C ARG A 158 13.82 3.84 12.54
N GLY A 159 14.17 4.12 13.78
CA GLY A 159 14.67 5.44 14.21
C GLY A 159 13.78 6.62 13.83
N THR A 160 14.10 7.28 12.72
CA THR A 160 13.40 8.45 12.18
C THR A 160 12.47 8.13 11.02
N GLY A 161 11.98 6.91 10.96
CA GLY A 161 11.09 6.45 9.89
C GLY A 161 9.70 7.07 9.92
N GLU A 162 8.89 6.72 8.93
CA GLU A 162 7.55 7.28 8.80
C GLU A 162 6.46 6.25 8.45
N LEU A 163 5.26 6.50 8.95
CA LEU A 163 4.05 5.78 8.56
C LEU A 163 3.30 6.60 7.49
N LEU A 164 2.98 5.95 6.37
CA LEU A 164 2.09 6.45 5.33
C LEU A 164 0.79 5.62 5.34
N ALA A 165 -0.21 6.07 6.10
CA ALA A 165 -1.50 5.40 6.20
C ALA A 165 -2.50 5.95 5.18
N LEU A 166 -2.93 5.12 4.22
CA LEU A 166 -3.98 5.49 3.28
C LEU A 166 -5.33 5.51 4.01
N LYS A 167 -5.96 6.67 4.01
CA LYS A 167 -7.20 6.94 4.75
C LYS A 167 -8.27 7.55 3.85
N GLY A 168 -9.50 7.57 4.34
CA GLY A 168 -10.61 8.24 3.68
C GLY A 168 -10.95 9.58 4.33
N ARG A 169 -12.19 10.01 4.14
CA ARG A 169 -12.71 11.32 4.60
C ARG A 169 -12.62 11.55 6.11
N SER A 170 -12.53 10.49 6.92
CA SER A 170 -12.41 10.57 8.38
C SER A 170 -10.98 10.82 8.89
N ALA A 171 -9.98 11.02 8.01
CA ALA A 171 -8.57 11.15 8.38
C ALA A 171 -8.34 12.18 9.51
N ALA A 172 -8.94 13.37 9.43
CA ALA A 172 -8.79 14.42 10.42
C ALA A 172 -9.33 14.02 11.79
N GLU A 173 -10.48 13.35 11.83
CA GLU A 173 -11.07 12.87 13.09
C GLU A 173 -10.22 11.74 13.70
N GLU A 174 -9.71 10.85 12.85
CA GLU A 174 -8.84 9.76 13.30
C GLU A 174 -7.53 10.29 13.87
N VAL A 175 -6.90 11.28 13.25
CA VAL A 175 -5.69 11.96 13.78
C VAL A 175 -5.99 12.61 15.14
N ALA A 176 -7.09 13.36 15.26
CA ALA A 176 -7.47 14.01 16.51
C ALA A 176 -7.64 12.98 17.66
N LYS A 177 -8.30 11.85 17.39
CA LYS A 177 -8.50 10.76 18.36
C LYS A 177 -7.19 10.05 18.73
N THR A 178 -6.18 10.10 17.88
CA THR A 178 -4.90 9.37 18.04
C THR A 178 -3.84 10.21 18.74
N LYS A 179 -4.03 11.52 18.91
CA LYS A 179 -3.04 12.49 19.40
C LYS A 179 -2.26 12.03 20.65
N LYS A 180 -2.93 11.44 21.65
CA LYS A 180 -2.27 10.94 22.88
C LYS A 180 -1.27 9.82 22.60
N LYS A 181 -1.62 8.89 21.70
CA LYS A 181 -0.73 7.79 21.30
C LYS A 181 0.43 8.28 20.46
N LEU A 182 0.20 9.22 19.54
CA LEU A 182 1.26 9.82 18.74
C LEU A 182 2.32 10.46 19.61
N ASN A 183 1.91 11.21 20.64
CA ASN A 183 2.83 11.76 21.62
C ASN A 183 3.58 10.67 22.41
N HIS A 184 2.90 9.57 22.77
CA HIS A 184 3.52 8.44 23.47
C HIS A 184 4.63 7.77 22.62
N TYR A 185 4.41 7.62 21.32
CA TYR A 185 5.39 7.08 20.37
C TYR A 185 6.47 8.07 19.94
N GLY A 186 6.39 9.33 20.40
CA GLY A 186 7.39 10.35 20.05
C GLY A 186 7.23 10.90 18.64
N ALA A 187 6.03 10.84 18.06
CA ALA A 187 5.78 11.41 16.75
C ALA A 187 6.12 12.90 16.72
N ARG A 188 7.05 13.27 15.84
CA ARG A 188 7.54 14.65 15.67
C ARG A 188 6.60 15.47 14.80
N GLN A 189 6.05 14.82 13.77
CA GLN A 189 5.16 15.47 12.81
C GLN A 189 4.03 14.52 12.42
N THR A 190 2.83 15.07 12.25
CA THR A 190 1.67 14.36 11.74
C THR A 190 0.96 15.28 10.77
N GLU A 191 0.82 14.82 9.52
CA GLU A 191 0.24 15.56 8.42
C GLU A 191 -0.86 14.76 7.74
N ILE A 192 -1.82 15.45 7.13
CA ILE A 192 -2.79 14.87 6.23
C ILE A 192 -2.48 15.43 4.84
N LEU A 193 -2.04 14.56 3.97
CA LEU A 193 -1.62 14.89 2.62
C LEU A 193 -2.68 14.44 1.61
N THR A 194 -2.83 15.20 0.55
CA THR A 194 -3.59 14.81 -0.64
C THR A 194 -2.59 14.58 -1.77
N VAL A 195 -2.54 13.35 -2.27
CA VAL A 195 -1.53 12.88 -3.23
C VAL A 195 -2.20 12.53 -4.55
N GLY A 196 -1.58 12.92 -5.67
CA GLY A 196 -2.12 12.69 -7.01
C GLY A 196 -3.11 13.74 -7.50
N GLU A 197 -3.13 14.94 -6.90
CA GLU A 197 -3.93 16.06 -7.41
C GLU A 197 -3.54 16.41 -8.86
N GLY A 198 -4.55 16.60 -9.72
CA GLY A 198 -4.33 16.84 -11.15
C GLY A 198 -4.02 15.59 -11.97
N LEU A 199 -3.57 14.50 -11.35
CA LEU A 199 -3.26 13.21 -11.99
C LEU A 199 -4.42 12.22 -11.88
N LEU A 200 -4.99 12.06 -10.69
CA LEU A 200 -6.10 11.16 -10.41
C LEU A 200 -7.43 11.91 -10.35
N ASP A 201 -8.53 11.25 -10.69
CA ASP A 201 -9.87 11.81 -10.51
C ASP A 201 -10.27 11.86 -9.03
N GLU A 202 -9.91 10.83 -8.27
CA GLU A 202 -10.02 10.80 -6.82
C GLU A 202 -8.63 10.75 -6.20
N PRO A 203 -8.02 11.89 -5.80
CA PRO A 203 -6.73 11.91 -5.13
C PRO A 203 -6.72 11.12 -3.83
N THR A 204 -5.56 10.59 -3.46
CA THR A 204 -5.40 9.74 -2.29
C THR A 204 -5.12 10.58 -1.04
N THR A 205 -5.91 10.36 0.01
CA THR A 205 -5.63 10.94 1.34
C THR A 205 -4.66 10.05 2.10
N VAL A 206 -3.55 10.61 2.54
CA VAL A 206 -2.51 9.93 3.32
C VAL A 206 -2.34 10.63 4.67
N VAL A 207 -2.40 9.88 5.75
CA VAL A 207 -1.91 10.36 7.05
C VAL A 207 -0.44 9.96 7.16
N ARG A 208 0.44 10.95 7.17
CA ARG A 208 1.87 10.81 7.35
C ARG A 208 2.23 11.07 8.81
N ILE A 209 2.95 10.15 9.45
CA ILE A 209 3.42 10.26 10.82
C ILE A 209 4.92 10.00 10.82
N GLN A 210 5.71 10.96 11.28
CA GLN A 210 7.17 10.88 11.36
C GLN A 210 7.61 10.73 12.82
N LEU A 211 8.54 9.80 13.07
CA LEU A 211 9.20 9.58 14.37
C LEU A 211 10.51 10.37 14.50
#